data_23b342a6306947ecc07ba31fdbd414ce
#
_entry.id   23b342a6306947ecc07ba31fdbd414ce
#
_cell.length_a   1.000
_cell.length_b   1.000
_cell.length_c   1.000
_cell.angle_alpha   90.00
_cell.angle_beta   90.00
_cell.angle_gamma   90.00
#
_symmetry.space_group_name_H-M   'P 1'
#
loop_
_entity.id
_entity.type
_entity.pdbx_description
1 polymer ?
#
loop_
_entity_poly.entity_id
_entity_poly.type
_entity_poly.pdbx_seq_one_letter_code
_entity_poly.pdbx_strand_id
1 'polypeptide(L)'
;MAIEGNLDYALTRVSARHGQRPDDVAWRRLEASRDLSHYVTAARSGALAHWVSSVEDDHDCHAIERILRVQWRRYVDGVAAWHPRAWQAWLAWLAWLPGLSLLAQLARPQAVPSWLLADPLYGPISLGTPADRAEALAHTALAALRPVVAGGAAPGAAWSVQWQLLQPPTDVGTEYFLQRLKRALDRHRQALLRAEDSEPLRKELANHLQRLFRAAAGTVIATVCHLALVALDLERLRGGLARRSLFGGSQAEHP
;
A
#
# COMPACT_ATOMS: atom_id res chain seq x y z
N MET A 1 -3.81 -5.18 30.72
CA MET A 1 -4.36 -3.83 30.48
C MET A 1 -3.84 -3.38 29.11
N ALA A 2 -4.70 -3.36 28.09
CA ALA A 2 -4.34 -2.74 26.81
C ALA A 2 -4.23 -1.23 27.05
N ILE A 3 -3.09 -0.63 26.70
CA ILE A 3 -2.91 0.83 26.71
C ILE A 3 -3.93 1.37 25.71
N GLU A 4 -4.95 2.08 26.17
CA GLU A 4 -5.82 2.83 25.25
C GLU A 4 -4.92 3.77 24.45
N GLY A 5 -4.93 3.60 23.12
CA GLY A 5 -4.10 4.42 22.23
C GLY A 5 -4.43 5.90 22.43
N ASN A 6 -3.42 6.70 22.71
CA ASN A 6 -3.55 8.15 22.83
C ASN A 6 -3.20 8.78 21.49
N LEU A 7 -4.04 9.69 21.00
CA LEU A 7 -3.81 10.34 19.70
C LEU A 7 -2.46 11.09 19.66
N ASP A 8 -2.10 11.81 20.70
CA ASP A 8 -0.82 12.56 20.78
C ASP A 8 0.39 11.61 20.73
N TYR A 9 0.31 10.48 21.44
CA TYR A 9 1.34 9.44 21.36
C TYR A 9 1.46 8.86 19.95
N ALA A 10 0.32 8.55 19.31
CA ALA A 10 0.30 8.02 17.96
C ALA A 10 0.91 9.02 16.97
N LEU A 11 0.53 10.29 17.03
CA LEU A 11 1.01 11.34 16.14
C LEU A 11 2.50 11.64 16.35
N THR A 12 3.00 11.57 17.58
CA THR A 12 4.43 11.68 17.88
C THR A 12 5.22 10.56 17.20
N ARG A 13 4.75 9.30 17.30
CA ARG A 13 5.39 8.15 16.63
C ARG A 13 5.31 8.24 15.11
N VAL A 14 4.17 8.66 14.58
CA VAL A 14 3.98 8.90 13.14
C VAL A 14 4.96 9.96 12.63
N SER A 15 5.12 11.07 13.38
CA SER A 15 6.06 12.15 13.03
C SER A 15 7.51 11.65 13.02
N ALA A 16 7.91 10.86 14.02
CA ALA A 16 9.23 10.24 14.06
C ALA A 16 9.47 9.32 12.85
N ARG A 17 8.50 8.44 12.51
CA ARG A 17 8.59 7.59 11.32
C ARG A 17 8.56 8.37 10.01
N HIS A 18 7.81 9.46 9.98
CA HIS A 18 7.77 10.34 8.80
C HIS A 18 9.15 10.94 8.49
N GLY A 19 9.90 11.34 9.52
CA GLY A 19 11.28 11.82 9.38
C GLY A 19 12.30 10.76 8.96
N GLN A 20 11.96 9.46 9.08
CA GLN A 20 12.82 8.34 8.66
C GLN A 20 12.58 7.91 7.21
N ARG A 21 11.66 8.53 6.47
CA ARG A 21 11.42 8.19 5.06
C ARG A 21 12.66 8.52 4.21
N PRO A 22 12.90 7.76 3.14
CA PRO A 22 14.01 8.03 2.24
C PRO A 22 13.83 9.40 1.56
N ASP A 23 14.90 10.17 1.53
CA ASP A 23 14.99 11.43 0.80
C ASP A 23 15.41 11.19 -0.67
N ASP A 24 15.45 12.26 -1.47
CA ASP A 24 15.85 12.20 -2.87
C ASP A 24 17.30 11.72 -3.07
N VAL A 25 18.19 11.93 -2.09
CA VAL A 25 19.58 11.47 -2.17
C VAL A 25 19.63 9.96 -1.99
N ALA A 26 18.90 9.44 -1.00
CA ALA A 26 18.78 7.99 -0.78
C ALA A 26 18.16 7.29 -2.00
N TRP A 27 17.12 7.87 -2.60
CA TRP A 27 16.51 7.33 -3.81
C TRP A 27 17.47 7.33 -5.01
N ARG A 28 18.16 8.42 -5.29
CA ARG A 28 19.14 8.47 -6.38
C ARG A 28 20.27 7.46 -6.21
N ARG A 29 20.78 7.28 -4.99
CA ARG A 29 21.80 6.28 -4.69
C ARG A 29 21.27 4.86 -4.94
N LEU A 30 20.06 4.56 -4.50
CA LEU A 30 19.42 3.27 -4.69
C LEU A 30 19.20 2.97 -6.18
N GLU A 31 18.68 3.92 -6.93
CA GLU A 31 18.36 3.80 -8.35
C GLU A 31 19.60 3.67 -9.25
N ALA A 32 20.76 4.11 -8.79
CA ALA A 32 22.04 3.91 -9.49
C ALA A 32 22.50 2.43 -9.53
N SER A 33 21.95 1.56 -8.67
CA SER A 33 22.23 0.12 -8.69
C SER A 33 21.65 -0.52 -9.96
N ARG A 34 22.42 -1.38 -10.64
CA ARG A 34 22.02 -1.98 -11.92
C ARG A 34 21.23 -3.27 -11.77
N ASP A 35 21.67 -4.17 -10.93
CA ASP A 35 21.08 -5.49 -10.70
C ASP A 35 20.29 -5.55 -9.39
N LEU A 36 19.56 -6.66 -9.20
CA LEU A 36 18.68 -6.88 -8.03
C LEU A 36 19.48 -6.98 -6.74
N SER A 37 20.59 -7.73 -6.73
CA SER A 37 21.39 -7.98 -5.53
C SER A 37 21.94 -6.68 -4.95
N HIS A 38 22.58 -5.85 -5.79
CA HIS A 38 23.09 -4.54 -5.36
C HIS A 38 21.96 -3.60 -4.92
N TYR A 39 20.82 -3.64 -5.61
CA TYR A 39 19.66 -2.82 -5.24
C TYR A 39 19.10 -3.20 -3.87
N VAL A 40 18.92 -4.51 -3.61
CA VAL A 40 18.45 -5.03 -2.32
C VAL A 40 19.45 -4.73 -1.20
N THR A 41 20.75 -4.93 -1.46
CA THR A 41 21.82 -4.61 -0.49
C THR A 41 21.83 -3.13 -0.13
N ALA A 42 21.72 -2.24 -1.13
CA ALA A 42 21.65 -0.80 -0.91
C ALA A 42 20.36 -0.40 -0.14
N ALA A 43 19.23 -1.02 -0.45
CA ALA A 43 17.98 -0.79 0.28
C ALA A 43 18.04 -1.25 1.74
N ARG A 44 18.71 -2.39 2.02
CA ARG A 44 18.92 -2.94 3.37
C ARG A 44 19.79 -2.04 4.25
N SER A 45 20.69 -1.27 3.67
CA SER A 45 21.56 -0.35 4.41
C SER A 45 20.93 1.00 4.77
N GLY A 46 19.66 1.25 4.37
CA GLY A 46 19.01 2.55 4.51
C GLY A 46 17.61 2.50 5.12
N ALA A 47 16.87 3.57 4.90
CA ALA A 47 15.49 3.76 5.37
C ALA A 47 14.49 2.69 4.89
N LEU A 48 14.84 1.95 3.83
CA LEU A 48 14.00 0.92 3.23
C LEU A 48 14.29 -0.49 3.75
N ALA A 49 15.23 -0.66 4.70
CA ALA A 49 15.70 -1.96 5.19
C ALA A 49 14.56 -2.92 5.61
N HIS A 50 13.57 -2.41 6.34
CA HIS A 50 12.46 -3.24 6.83
C HIS A 50 11.52 -3.74 5.72
N TRP A 51 11.46 -3.04 4.58
CA TRP A 51 10.64 -3.45 3.44
C TRP A 51 11.25 -4.59 2.64
N VAL A 52 12.57 -4.65 2.58
CA VAL A 52 13.33 -5.63 1.78
C VAL A 52 14.03 -6.69 2.63
N SER A 53 13.74 -6.74 3.93
CA SER A 53 14.41 -7.66 4.87
C SER A 53 14.33 -9.14 4.45
N SER A 54 13.22 -9.54 3.82
CA SER A 54 12.95 -10.91 3.35
C SER A 54 13.00 -11.05 1.82
N VAL A 55 13.50 -10.04 1.09
CA VAL A 55 13.69 -10.13 -0.36
C VAL A 55 15.04 -10.75 -0.63
N GLU A 56 15.11 -11.81 -1.42
CA GLU A 56 16.32 -12.51 -1.83
C GLU A 56 16.58 -12.32 -3.33
N ASP A 57 17.81 -12.60 -3.76
CA ASP A 57 18.28 -12.27 -5.11
C ASP A 57 17.64 -13.17 -6.19
N ASP A 58 17.13 -14.34 -5.81
CA ASP A 58 16.44 -15.31 -6.65
C ASP A 58 14.91 -15.15 -6.67
N HIS A 59 14.39 -14.21 -5.89
CA HIS A 59 12.95 -13.97 -5.88
C HIS A 59 12.45 -13.38 -7.20
N ASP A 60 11.41 -14.02 -7.74
CA ASP A 60 10.68 -13.47 -8.87
C ASP A 60 9.82 -12.23 -8.47
N CYS A 61 9.29 -11.55 -9.47
CA CYS A 61 8.49 -10.35 -9.24
C CYS A 61 7.24 -10.62 -8.37
N HIS A 62 6.65 -11.82 -8.44
CA HIS A 62 5.45 -12.17 -7.66
C HIS A 62 5.79 -12.44 -6.18
N ALA A 63 6.92 -13.09 -5.92
CA ALA A 63 7.45 -13.27 -4.57
C ALA A 63 7.77 -11.92 -3.92
N ILE A 64 8.46 -11.03 -4.64
CA ILE A 64 8.77 -9.66 -4.19
C ILE A 64 7.48 -8.89 -3.87
N GLU A 65 6.49 -8.91 -4.76
CA GLU A 65 5.22 -8.23 -4.52
C GLU A 65 4.47 -8.78 -3.30
N ARG A 66 4.48 -10.09 -3.11
CA ARG A 66 3.89 -10.74 -1.92
C ARG A 66 4.56 -10.27 -0.64
N ILE A 67 5.90 -10.24 -0.61
CA ILE A 67 6.68 -9.75 0.53
C ILE A 67 6.31 -8.31 0.85
N LEU A 68 6.30 -7.42 -0.13
CA LEU A 68 5.96 -6.01 0.06
C LEU A 68 4.52 -5.82 0.58
N ARG A 69 3.54 -6.61 0.09
CA ARG A 69 2.16 -6.59 0.61
C ARG A 69 2.08 -7.02 2.07
N VAL A 70 2.84 -8.05 2.45
CA VAL A 70 2.90 -8.52 3.85
C VAL A 70 3.52 -7.44 4.75
N GLN A 71 4.62 -6.83 4.33
CA GLN A 71 5.29 -5.77 5.09
C GLN A 71 4.39 -4.52 5.18
N TRP A 72 3.72 -4.13 4.10
CA TRP A 72 2.75 -3.04 4.11
C TRP A 72 1.65 -3.26 5.15
N ARG A 73 1.04 -4.45 5.15
CA ARG A 73 0.00 -4.78 6.12
C ARG A 73 0.52 -4.66 7.55
N ARG A 74 1.67 -5.29 7.86
CA ARG A 74 2.28 -5.21 9.19
C ARG A 74 2.56 -3.76 9.60
N TYR A 75 3.00 -2.95 8.66
CA TYR A 75 3.27 -1.54 8.91
C TYR A 75 1.99 -0.77 9.24
N VAL A 76 0.95 -0.91 8.43
CA VAL A 76 -0.34 -0.24 8.65
C VAL A 76 -0.99 -0.69 9.95
N ASP A 77 -1.02 -2.01 10.22
CA ASP A 77 -1.57 -2.56 11.46
C ASP A 77 -0.82 -2.03 12.69
N GLY A 78 0.52 -1.97 12.61
CA GLY A 78 1.34 -1.39 13.66
C GLY A 78 1.08 0.10 13.90
N VAL A 79 0.88 0.87 12.84
CA VAL A 79 0.53 2.30 12.94
C VAL A 79 -0.89 2.47 13.49
N ALA A 80 -1.85 1.67 13.02
CA ALA A 80 -3.23 1.70 13.49
C ALA A 80 -3.33 1.40 15.00
N ALA A 81 -2.55 0.43 15.49
CA ALA A 81 -2.55 0.02 16.89
C ALA A 81 -2.10 1.13 17.87
N TRP A 82 -1.39 2.16 17.40
CA TRP A 82 -1.02 3.31 18.26
C TRP A 82 -2.17 4.27 18.50
N HIS A 83 -3.20 4.23 17.65
CA HIS A 83 -4.32 5.17 17.69
C HIS A 83 -5.40 4.74 18.68
N PRO A 84 -6.26 5.68 19.12
CA PRO A 84 -7.48 5.36 19.87
C PRO A 84 -8.31 4.30 19.15
N ARG A 85 -8.93 3.40 19.90
CA ARG A 85 -9.67 2.24 19.40
C ARG A 85 -10.66 2.57 18.27
N ALA A 86 -11.32 3.72 18.39
CA ALA A 86 -12.29 4.17 17.39
C ALA A 86 -11.67 4.32 15.98
N TRP A 87 -10.39 4.69 15.87
CA TRP A 87 -9.69 4.92 14.60
C TRP A 87 -8.98 3.69 14.05
N GLN A 88 -8.77 2.65 14.86
CA GLN A 88 -7.93 1.51 14.47
C GLN A 88 -8.47 0.78 13.25
N ALA A 89 -9.77 0.44 13.21
CA ALA A 89 -10.37 -0.27 12.09
C ALA A 89 -10.32 0.54 10.79
N TRP A 90 -10.56 1.85 10.87
CA TRP A 90 -10.49 2.76 9.74
C TRP A 90 -9.10 2.87 9.13
N LEU A 91 -8.06 2.99 9.98
CA LEU A 91 -6.67 3.02 9.53
C LEU A 91 -6.20 1.65 9.03
N ALA A 92 -6.54 0.57 9.73
CA ALA A 92 -6.16 -0.79 9.34
C ALA A 92 -6.74 -1.18 7.97
N TRP A 93 -7.87 -0.60 7.55
CA TRP A 93 -8.46 -0.85 6.25
C TRP A 93 -7.56 -0.43 5.08
N LEU A 94 -6.65 0.53 5.28
CA LEU A 94 -5.64 0.95 4.30
C LEU A 94 -4.67 -0.19 3.93
N ALA A 95 -4.50 -1.19 4.80
CA ALA A 95 -3.64 -2.34 4.56
C ALA A 95 -4.06 -3.17 3.33
N TRP A 96 -5.32 -3.07 2.90
CA TRP A 96 -5.88 -3.86 1.80
C TRP A 96 -5.74 -3.22 0.42
N LEU A 97 -5.31 -1.95 0.34
CA LEU A 97 -5.15 -1.22 -0.94
C LEU A 97 -4.29 -1.96 -1.98
N PRO A 98 -3.10 -2.52 -1.65
CA PRO A 98 -2.27 -3.20 -2.64
C PRO A 98 -2.88 -4.52 -3.15
N GLY A 99 -3.86 -5.09 -2.44
CA GLY A 99 -4.53 -6.33 -2.83
C GLY A 99 -5.72 -6.15 -3.78
N LEU A 100 -6.16 -4.93 -4.04
CA LEU A 100 -7.36 -4.68 -4.84
C LEU A 100 -7.26 -5.21 -6.28
N SER A 101 -6.08 -5.13 -6.89
CA SER A 101 -5.84 -5.68 -8.23
C SER A 101 -5.95 -7.22 -8.25
N LEU A 102 -5.58 -7.89 -7.16
CA LEU A 102 -5.70 -9.34 -7.03
C LEU A 102 -7.17 -9.75 -6.92
N LEU A 103 -7.98 -9.01 -6.19
CA LEU A 103 -9.43 -9.25 -6.12
C LEU A 103 -10.10 -9.06 -7.49
N ALA A 104 -9.67 -8.05 -8.26
CA ALA A 104 -10.12 -7.89 -9.65
C ALA A 104 -9.72 -9.09 -10.54
N GLN A 105 -8.54 -9.68 -10.29
CA GLN A 105 -8.12 -10.90 -10.99
C GLN A 105 -8.99 -12.10 -10.60
N LEU A 106 -9.35 -12.24 -9.34
CA LEU A 106 -10.24 -13.31 -8.86
C LEU A 106 -11.68 -13.21 -9.39
N ALA A 107 -12.12 -12.02 -9.79
CA ALA A 107 -13.42 -11.81 -10.42
C ALA A 107 -13.49 -12.37 -11.86
N ARG A 108 -12.35 -12.66 -12.48
CA ARG A 108 -12.30 -13.17 -13.85
C ARG A 108 -12.64 -14.66 -13.90
N PRO A 109 -13.37 -15.12 -14.95
CA PRO A 109 -13.73 -16.55 -15.10
C PRO A 109 -12.52 -17.44 -15.48
N GLN A 110 -11.40 -16.85 -15.89
CA GLN A 110 -10.20 -17.57 -16.28
C GLN A 110 -9.57 -18.31 -15.09
N ALA A 111 -8.72 -19.30 -15.42
CA ALA A 111 -7.92 -20.01 -14.43
C ALA A 111 -7.04 -19.02 -13.63
N VAL A 112 -7.01 -19.22 -12.32
CA VAL A 112 -6.19 -18.40 -11.43
C VAL A 112 -4.72 -18.79 -11.64
N PRO A 113 -3.82 -17.82 -11.82
CA PRO A 113 -2.41 -18.10 -11.99
C PRO A 113 -1.80 -18.84 -10.78
N SER A 114 -0.83 -19.72 -11.03
CA SER A 114 -0.19 -20.55 -9.99
C SER A 114 0.43 -19.72 -8.87
N TRP A 115 1.03 -18.57 -9.19
CA TRP A 115 1.61 -17.68 -8.20
C TRP A 115 0.56 -17.09 -7.23
N LEU A 116 -0.69 -16.91 -7.68
CA LEU A 116 -1.78 -16.42 -6.84
C LEU A 116 -2.38 -17.55 -6.00
N LEU A 117 -2.45 -18.78 -6.54
CA LEU A 117 -2.83 -19.98 -5.77
C LEU A 117 -1.83 -20.27 -4.65
N ALA A 118 -0.54 -19.95 -4.86
CA ALA A 118 0.51 -20.10 -3.87
C ALA A 118 0.57 -18.94 -2.84
N ASP A 119 -0.25 -17.89 -2.99
CA ASP A 119 -0.31 -16.79 -2.02
C ASP A 119 -1.05 -17.26 -0.76
N PRO A 120 -0.45 -17.16 0.46
CA PRO A 120 -1.05 -17.67 1.69
C PRO A 120 -2.39 -17.03 2.05
N LEU A 121 -2.62 -15.79 1.60
CA LEU A 121 -3.84 -15.06 1.88
C LEU A 121 -4.91 -15.27 0.80
N TYR A 122 -4.50 -15.17 -0.46
CA TYR A 122 -5.42 -15.20 -1.59
C TYR A 122 -5.62 -16.60 -2.14
N GLY A 123 -4.66 -17.52 -1.99
CA GLY A 123 -4.76 -18.91 -2.46
C GLY A 123 -5.99 -19.63 -1.94
N PRO A 124 -6.28 -19.63 -0.63
CA PRO A 124 -7.46 -20.30 -0.07
C PRO A 124 -8.80 -19.82 -0.65
N ILE A 125 -8.88 -18.54 -1.06
CA ILE A 125 -10.10 -17.94 -1.64
C ILE A 125 -10.07 -17.91 -3.17
N SER A 126 -9.10 -18.56 -3.80
CA SER A 126 -8.90 -18.52 -5.26
C SER A 126 -9.49 -19.71 -6.00
N LEU A 127 -10.05 -20.67 -5.27
CA LEU A 127 -10.54 -21.93 -5.85
C LEU A 127 -11.95 -21.77 -6.43
N GLY A 128 -12.27 -22.60 -7.44
CA GLY A 128 -13.60 -22.67 -8.05
C GLY A 128 -13.94 -21.50 -8.98
N THR A 129 -15.21 -21.27 -9.15
CA THR A 129 -15.78 -20.19 -9.96
C THR A 129 -15.68 -18.83 -9.25
N PRO A 130 -15.89 -17.69 -9.93
CA PRO A 130 -15.99 -16.41 -9.26
C PRO A 130 -17.04 -16.36 -8.14
N ALA A 131 -18.14 -17.09 -8.26
CA ALA A 131 -19.17 -17.19 -7.23
C ALA A 131 -18.64 -17.91 -5.98
N ASP A 132 -17.94 -19.04 -6.16
CA ASP A 132 -17.32 -19.80 -5.05
C ASP A 132 -16.26 -18.95 -4.35
N ARG A 133 -15.43 -18.22 -5.11
CA ARG A 133 -14.42 -17.30 -4.58
C ARG A 133 -15.04 -16.14 -3.79
N ALA A 134 -16.15 -15.59 -4.29
CA ALA A 134 -16.89 -14.53 -3.58
C ALA A 134 -17.48 -15.05 -2.26
N GLU A 135 -17.96 -16.29 -2.24
CA GLU A 135 -18.45 -16.91 -1.00
C GLU A 135 -17.32 -17.19 -0.01
N ALA A 136 -16.20 -17.73 -0.48
CA ALA A 136 -15.01 -17.93 0.36
C ALA A 136 -14.51 -16.61 0.96
N LEU A 137 -14.55 -15.50 0.19
CA LEU A 137 -14.15 -14.17 0.65
C LEU A 137 -15.08 -13.65 1.76
N ALA A 138 -16.37 -14.01 1.76
CA ALA A 138 -17.34 -13.58 2.77
C ALA A 138 -16.95 -14.01 4.20
N HIS A 139 -16.15 -15.05 4.34
CA HIS A 139 -15.69 -15.60 5.63
C HIS A 139 -14.32 -15.04 6.07
N THR A 140 -13.85 -13.97 5.44
CA THR A 140 -12.54 -13.37 5.72
C THR A 140 -12.68 -11.90 6.17
N ALA A 141 -11.57 -11.31 6.57
CA ALA A 141 -11.49 -9.86 6.84
C ALA A 141 -11.81 -8.99 5.61
N LEU A 142 -11.88 -9.59 4.41
CA LEU A 142 -12.20 -8.93 3.14
C LEU A 142 -13.66 -9.08 2.73
N ALA A 143 -14.55 -9.56 3.60
CA ALA A 143 -15.97 -9.81 3.31
C ALA A 143 -16.68 -8.61 2.64
N ALA A 144 -16.34 -7.39 3.03
CA ALA A 144 -16.88 -6.16 2.43
C ALA A 144 -16.49 -5.98 0.95
N LEU A 145 -15.47 -6.68 0.45
CA LEU A 145 -15.03 -6.67 -0.94
C LEU A 145 -15.60 -7.84 -1.78
N ARG A 146 -16.49 -8.66 -1.20
CA ARG A 146 -17.20 -9.71 -1.91
C ARG A 146 -17.84 -9.24 -3.24
N PRO A 147 -18.50 -8.07 -3.32
CA PRO A 147 -19.08 -7.58 -4.56
C PRO A 147 -18.07 -7.42 -5.71
N VAL A 148 -16.79 -7.20 -5.41
CA VAL A 148 -15.72 -7.10 -6.41
C VAL A 148 -15.53 -8.44 -7.10
N VAL A 149 -15.37 -9.52 -6.33
CA VAL A 149 -15.11 -10.87 -6.85
C VAL A 149 -16.36 -11.44 -7.53
N ALA A 150 -17.55 -11.09 -7.06
CA ALA A 150 -18.82 -11.43 -7.72
C ALA A 150 -19.06 -10.65 -9.04
N GLY A 151 -18.16 -9.74 -9.42
CA GLY A 151 -18.27 -8.94 -10.66
C GLY A 151 -19.26 -7.77 -10.60
N GLY A 152 -19.81 -7.47 -9.41
CA GLY A 152 -20.82 -6.42 -9.21
C GLY A 152 -20.28 -5.04 -8.88
N ALA A 153 -18.96 -4.90 -8.59
CA ALA A 153 -18.39 -3.62 -8.19
C ALA A 153 -16.93 -3.45 -8.62
N ALA A 154 -16.53 -2.21 -8.92
CA ALA A 154 -15.14 -1.86 -9.12
C ALA A 154 -14.37 -1.92 -7.77
N PRO A 155 -13.13 -2.48 -7.74
CA PRO A 155 -12.38 -2.68 -6.50
C PRO A 155 -12.21 -1.43 -5.64
N GLY A 156 -11.80 -0.32 -6.26
CA GLY A 156 -11.60 0.94 -5.56
C GLY A 156 -12.90 1.56 -5.02
N ALA A 157 -14.02 1.38 -5.73
CA ALA A 157 -15.33 1.86 -5.28
C ALA A 157 -15.80 1.06 -4.04
N ALA A 158 -15.76 -0.27 -4.09
CA ALA A 158 -16.13 -1.12 -2.96
C ALA A 158 -15.25 -0.86 -1.74
N TRP A 159 -13.93 -0.73 -1.95
CA TRP A 159 -12.99 -0.38 -0.89
C TRP A 159 -13.32 0.97 -0.25
N SER A 160 -13.63 1.99 -1.06
CA SER A 160 -13.96 3.33 -0.58
C SER A 160 -15.25 3.37 0.23
N VAL A 161 -16.26 2.60 -0.16
CA VAL A 161 -17.53 2.48 0.59
C VAL A 161 -17.23 1.93 1.99
N GLN A 162 -16.48 0.83 2.11
CA GLN A 162 -16.15 0.26 3.40
C GLN A 162 -15.28 1.20 4.24
N TRP A 163 -14.33 1.91 3.62
CA TRP A 163 -13.51 2.88 4.32
C TRP A 163 -14.35 4.02 4.90
N GLN A 164 -15.37 4.49 4.18
CA GLN A 164 -16.32 5.49 4.69
C GLN A 164 -17.18 4.95 5.84
N LEU A 165 -17.64 3.70 5.75
CA LEU A 165 -18.42 3.06 6.82
C LEU A 165 -17.63 2.86 8.12
N LEU A 166 -16.33 2.64 8.02
CA LEU A 166 -15.43 2.49 9.16
C LEU A 166 -15.00 3.83 9.78
N GLN A 167 -15.28 4.96 9.11
CA GLN A 167 -14.87 6.29 9.57
C GLN A 167 -15.63 6.65 10.86
N PRO A 168 -14.93 6.92 11.98
CA PRO A 168 -15.58 7.43 13.18
C PRO A 168 -16.15 8.85 12.97
N PRO A 169 -17.07 9.28 13.81
CA PRO A 169 -17.48 10.69 13.86
C PRO A 169 -16.26 11.61 14.00
N THR A 170 -16.21 12.67 13.21
CA THR A 170 -15.11 13.62 13.16
C THR A 170 -15.54 15.01 13.64
N ASP A 171 -14.62 15.76 14.23
CA ASP A 171 -14.78 17.19 14.43
C ASP A 171 -14.62 17.95 13.10
N VAL A 172 -15.01 19.23 13.10
CA VAL A 172 -15.00 20.10 11.91
C VAL A 172 -13.58 20.23 11.31
N GLY A 173 -12.56 20.29 12.15
CA GLY A 173 -11.16 20.43 11.72
C GLY A 173 -10.66 19.15 11.02
N THR A 174 -10.90 18.01 11.61
CA THR A 174 -10.56 16.69 11.03
C THR A 174 -11.30 16.48 9.70
N GLU A 175 -12.60 16.79 9.64
CA GLU A 175 -13.40 16.67 8.42
C GLU A 175 -12.88 17.60 7.31
N TYR A 176 -12.51 18.83 7.63
CA TYR A 176 -11.92 19.76 6.66
C TYR A 176 -10.66 19.16 6.00
N PHE A 177 -9.73 18.61 6.78
CA PHE A 177 -8.52 18.00 6.24
C PHE A 177 -8.81 16.70 5.49
N LEU A 178 -9.76 15.90 5.94
CA LEU A 178 -10.19 14.69 5.23
C LEU A 178 -10.74 15.02 3.84
N GLN A 179 -11.57 16.05 3.71
CA GLN A 179 -12.09 16.49 2.42
C GLN A 179 -10.98 17.01 1.48
N ARG A 180 -9.97 17.69 2.03
CA ARG A 180 -8.80 18.10 1.25
C ARG A 180 -8.00 16.90 0.75
N LEU A 181 -7.80 15.89 1.58
CA LEU A 181 -7.13 14.64 1.22
C LEU A 181 -7.90 13.91 0.11
N LYS A 182 -9.21 13.70 0.29
CA LYS A 182 -10.08 13.05 -0.72
C LYS A 182 -9.98 13.76 -2.07
N ARG A 183 -10.11 15.08 -2.10
CA ARG A 183 -9.98 15.87 -3.35
C ARG A 183 -8.60 15.75 -4.01
N ALA A 184 -7.52 15.65 -3.23
CA ALA A 184 -6.18 15.47 -3.78
C ALA A 184 -6.01 14.09 -4.42
N LEU A 185 -6.48 13.04 -3.75
CA LEU A 185 -6.44 11.67 -4.26
C LEU A 185 -7.31 11.49 -5.50
N ASP A 186 -8.51 12.08 -5.53
CA ASP A 186 -9.41 12.02 -6.69
C ASP A 186 -8.82 12.74 -7.90
N ARG A 187 -8.23 13.92 -7.71
CA ARG A 187 -7.53 14.64 -8.80
C ARG A 187 -6.37 13.84 -9.35
N HIS A 188 -5.55 13.27 -8.47
CA HIS A 188 -4.44 12.42 -8.89
C HIS A 188 -4.92 11.20 -9.68
N ARG A 189 -5.95 10.49 -9.19
CA ARG A 189 -6.55 9.36 -9.91
C ARG A 189 -7.06 9.74 -11.29
N GLN A 190 -7.75 10.87 -11.41
CA GLN A 190 -8.27 11.36 -12.70
C GLN A 190 -7.13 11.76 -13.65
N ALA A 191 -6.06 12.36 -13.12
CA ALA A 191 -4.89 12.73 -13.91
C ALA A 191 -4.15 11.50 -14.44
N LEU A 192 -3.98 10.47 -13.60
CA LEU A 192 -3.35 9.19 -14.00
C LEU A 192 -4.07 8.49 -15.15
N LEU A 193 -5.40 8.58 -15.22
CA LEU A 193 -6.19 7.98 -16.32
C LEU A 193 -5.92 8.64 -17.68
N ARG A 194 -5.31 9.84 -17.71
CA ARG A 194 -5.07 10.64 -18.92
C ARG A 194 -3.60 10.84 -19.23
N ALA A 195 -2.71 10.46 -18.32
CA ALA A 195 -1.29 10.74 -18.43
C ALA A 195 -0.54 9.64 -19.17
N GLU A 196 0.40 10.04 -20.03
CA GLU A 196 1.38 9.15 -20.63
C GLU A 196 2.51 8.83 -19.64
N ASP A 197 2.90 9.80 -18.79
CA ASP A 197 3.91 9.63 -17.75
C ASP A 197 3.31 9.90 -16.36
N SER A 198 3.44 8.92 -15.47
CA SER A 198 2.91 8.99 -14.11
C SER A 198 3.87 9.61 -13.09
N GLU A 199 5.16 9.73 -13.41
CA GLU A 199 6.18 10.18 -12.44
C GLU A 199 5.98 11.64 -11.99
N PRO A 200 5.71 12.63 -12.87
CA PRO A 200 5.42 13.99 -12.44
C PRO A 200 4.18 14.07 -11.53
N LEU A 201 3.14 13.29 -11.85
CA LEU A 201 1.91 13.25 -11.05
C LEU A 201 2.13 12.67 -9.66
N ARG A 202 2.98 11.65 -9.53
CA ARG A 202 3.36 11.09 -8.22
C ARG A 202 4.11 12.10 -7.38
N LYS A 203 5.04 12.85 -7.96
CA LYS A 203 5.77 13.95 -7.27
C LYS A 203 4.81 15.06 -6.82
N GLU A 204 3.88 15.44 -7.67
CA GLU A 204 2.87 16.45 -7.31
C GLU A 204 2.01 15.98 -6.13
N LEU A 205 1.52 14.73 -6.17
CA LEU A 205 0.76 14.14 -5.06
C LEU A 205 1.62 14.08 -3.79
N ALA A 206 2.86 13.61 -3.87
CA ALA A 206 3.76 13.54 -2.72
C ALA A 206 3.96 14.92 -2.09
N ASN A 207 4.20 15.96 -2.89
CA ASN A 207 4.34 17.34 -2.41
C ASN A 207 3.04 17.85 -1.75
N HIS A 208 1.88 17.51 -2.30
CA HIS A 208 0.59 17.87 -1.72
C HIS A 208 0.37 17.18 -0.38
N LEU A 209 0.61 15.87 -0.31
CA LEU A 209 0.48 15.07 0.92
C LEU A 209 1.44 15.55 2.00
N GLN A 210 2.67 15.93 1.64
CA GLN A 210 3.66 16.48 2.57
C GLN A 210 3.19 17.80 3.20
N ARG A 211 2.59 18.69 2.39
CA ARG A 211 2.00 19.95 2.91
C ARG A 211 0.80 19.67 3.79
N LEU A 212 -0.06 18.74 3.37
CA LEU A 212 -1.26 18.36 4.12
C LEU A 212 -0.89 17.66 5.45
N PHE A 213 0.13 16.80 5.48
CA PHE A 213 0.67 16.18 6.69
C PHE A 213 1.01 17.24 7.75
N ARG A 214 1.73 18.29 7.34
CA ARG A 214 2.11 19.40 8.26
C ARG A 214 0.90 20.22 8.68
N ALA A 215 -0.01 20.54 7.76
CA ALA A 215 -1.19 21.34 8.05
C ALA A 215 -2.19 20.62 8.95
N ALA A 216 -2.31 19.28 8.82
CA ALA A 216 -3.20 18.44 9.60
C ALA A 216 -2.54 17.91 10.90
N ALA A 217 -1.39 18.48 11.31
CA ALA A 217 -0.75 18.12 12.57
C ALA A 217 -1.75 18.24 13.74
N GLY A 218 -1.75 17.24 14.63
CA GLY A 218 -2.75 17.16 15.71
C GLY A 218 -4.03 16.39 15.34
N THR A 219 -4.22 15.98 14.08
CA THR A 219 -5.37 15.16 13.65
C THR A 219 -4.92 13.80 13.11
N VAL A 220 -5.83 12.82 13.10
CA VAL A 220 -5.58 11.51 12.49
C VAL A 220 -5.29 11.59 10.99
N ILE A 221 -5.67 12.67 10.32
CA ILE A 221 -5.42 12.86 8.89
C ILE A 221 -3.93 12.98 8.58
N ALA A 222 -3.12 13.49 9.51
CA ALA A 222 -1.66 13.45 9.38
C ALA A 222 -1.17 11.99 9.24
N THR A 223 -1.73 11.05 10.01
CA THR A 223 -1.39 9.63 9.87
C THR A 223 -1.75 9.08 8.49
N VAL A 224 -2.94 9.40 7.98
CA VAL A 224 -3.34 8.95 6.63
C VAL A 224 -2.44 9.54 5.55
N CYS A 225 -2.07 10.82 5.68
CA CYS A 225 -1.10 11.45 4.77
C CYS A 225 0.28 10.75 4.83
N HIS A 226 0.75 10.41 6.03
CA HIS A 226 1.99 9.65 6.20
C HIS A 226 1.90 8.28 5.52
N LEU A 227 0.84 7.51 5.77
CA LEU A 227 0.64 6.21 5.14
C LEU A 227 0.56 6.31 3.60
N ALA A 228 -0.11 7.32 3.08
CA ALA A 228 -0.17 7.56 1.63
C ALA A 228 1.22 7.89 1.05
N LEU A 229 2.04 8.66 1.75
CA LEU A 229 3.41 8.95 1.35
C LEU A 229 4.29 7.70 1.38
N VAL A 230 4.15 6.85 2.41
CA VAL A 230 4.85 5.55 2.48
C VAL A 230 4.39 4.62 1.36
N ALA A 231 3.10 4.63 0.99
CA ALA A 231 2.61 3.85 -0.15
C ALA A 231 3.26 4.29 -1.48
N LEU A 232 3.47 5.59 -1.68
CA LEU A 232 4.21 6.10 -2.86
C LEU A 232 5.69 5.67 -2.84
N ASP A 233 6.34 5.68 -1.68
CA ASP A 233 7.71 5.15 -1.53
C ASP A 233 7.76 3.65 -1.87
N LEU A 234 6.79 2.87 -1.40
CA LEU A 234 6.71 1.44 -1.71
C LEU A 234 6.41 1.17 -3.18
N GLU A 235 5.59 1.99 -3.83
CA GLU A 235 5.33 1.87 -5.26
C GLU A 235 6.62 2.10 -6.06
N ARG A 236 7.42 3.11 -5.68
CA ARG A 236 8.73 3.39 -6.27
C ARG A 236 9.71 2.23 -6.03
N LEU A 237 9.79 1.73 -4.80
CA LEU A 237 10.61 0.56 -4.44
C LEU A 237 10.20 -0.67 -5.25
N ARG A 238 8.90 -0.98 -5.30
CA ARG A 238 8.33 -2.09 -6.07
C ARG A 238 8.74 -2.02 -7.54
N GLY A 239 8.58 -0.86 -8.16
CA GLY A 239 8.97 -0.63 -9.55
C GLY A 239 10.46 -0.88 -9.78
N GLY A 240 11.31 -0.43 -8.85
CA GLY A 240 12.76 -0.66 -8.88
C GLY A 240 13.15 -2.13 -8.75
N LEU A 241 12.53 -2.86 -7.84
CA LEU A 241 12.74 -4.29 -7.61
C LEU A 241 12.23 -5.12 -8.79
N ALA A 242 10.97 -4.90 -9.23
CA ALA A 242 10.36 -5.65 -10.32
C ALA A 242 11.14 -5.50 -11.63
N ARG A 243 11.57 -4.28 -11.97
CA ARG A 243 12.39 -4.05 -13.17
C ARG A 243 13.69 -4.86 -13.15
N ARG A 244 14.35 -4.96 -12.01
CA ARG A 244 15.62 -5.68 -11.88
C ARG A 244 15.44 -7.19 -11.81
N SER A 245 14.36 -7.66 -11.20
CA SER A 245 14.00 -9.08 -11.21
C SER A 245 13.67 -9.57 -12.63
N LEU A 246 13.00 -8.75 -13.45
CA LEU A 246 12.60 -9.13 -14.81
C LEU A 246 13.70 -8.99 -15.86
N PHE A 247 14.59 -8.01 -15.70
CA PHE A 247 15.57 -7.64 -16.74
C PHE A 247 17.03 -7.76 -16.29
N GLY A 248 17.30 -8.05 -15.01
CA GLY A 248 18.66 -8.17 -14.47
C GLY A 248 19.41 -9.43 -14.93
N GLY A 249 18.70 -10.49 -15.33
CA GLY A 249 19.30 -11.74 -15.79
C GLY A 249 19.79 -11.76 -17.24
N SER A 250 19.37 -10.77 -18.07
CA SER A 250 19.65 -10.78 -19.52
C SER A 250 21.06 -10.31 -19.91
N GLN A 251 21.89 -9.83 -19.00
CA GLN A 251 23.23 -9.34 -19.32
C GLN A 251 24.37 -10.32 -18.97
N ALA A 252 24.05 -11.48 -18.38
CA ALA A 252 25.06 -12.48 -18.00
C ALA A 252 25.41 -13.49 -19.11
N GLU A 253 24.77 -13.44 -20.29
CA GLU A 253 24.95 -14.43 -21.36
C GLU A 253 25.58 -13.86 -22.65
N HIS A 254 26.41 -12.84 -22.59
CA HIS A 254 27.29 -12.52 -23.71
C HIS A 254 28.75 -12.46 -23.22
N PRO A 255 29.55 -13.52 -23.55
CA PRO A 255 31.01 -13.49 -23.40
C PRO A 255 31.68 -12.57 -24.40
#